data_c61de58bf5a3bcde16871b0a2eda800a
#
_entry.id   c61de58bf5a3bcde16871b0a2eda800a
#
_cell.length_a   1.000
_cell.length_b   1.000
_cell.length_c   1.000
_cell.angle_alpha   90.00
_cell.angle_beta   90.00
_cell.angle_gamma   90.00
#
_symmetry.space_group_name_H-M   'P 1'
#
loop_
_entity.id
_entity.type
_entity.pdbx_description
1 polymer ?
#
loop_
_entity_poly.entity_id
_entity_poly.type
_entity_poly.pdbx_seq_one_letter_code
_entity_poly.pdbx_strand_id
1 'polypeptide(L)'
;MLTKIVCAVLLCTACAARAGEPEPNRDSRLSLVFGPYVYHYYYDPKHTDTPWLTGLEWGPRGSWVDYGAAYFRNSFDQPSIYAYASKRWFVHDEPEGVYLKLTAGPLYGYRGPYEDKVPFNHNGLAWAIIPGLGYQYHAFSGQLVFLGGAALLLTFGYDFPQ
;
A
#
# COMPACT_ATOMS: atom_id res chain seq x y z
N MET A 1 8.77 -26.09 7.52
CA MET A 1 7.73 -25.10 7.16
C MET A 1 7.31 -24.21 8.33
N LEU A 2 7.28 -24.71 9.55
CA LEU A 2 6.93 -23.94 10.77
C LEU A 2 7.93 -22.82 11.12
N THR A 3 9.22 -23.01 10.89
CA THR A 3 10.28 -22.04 11.29
C THR A 3 10.24 -20.73 10.50
N LYS A 4 9.75 -20.73 9.25
CA LYS A 4 9.62 -19.52 8.42
C LYS A 4 8.42 -18.64 8.79
N ILE A 5 7.39 -19.25 9.37
CA ILE A 5 6.19 -18.54 9.83
C ILE A 5 6.49 -17.82 11.16
N VAL A 6 7.31 -18.41 12.02
CA VAL A 6 7.69 -17.81 13.32
C VAL A 6 8.53 -16.53 13.15
N CYS A 7 9.43 -16.47 12.17
CA CYS A 7 10.21 -15.24 11.91
C CYS A 7 9.33 -14.08 11.41
N ALA A 8 8.33 -14.34 10.57
CA ALA A 8 7.43 -13.31 10.07
C ALA A 8 6.51 -12.75 11.19
N VAL A 9 6.08 -13.62 12.10
CA VAL A 9 5.25 -13.21 13.25
C VAL A 9 6.06 -12.43 14.28
N LEU A 10 7.33 -12.78 14.52
CA LEU A 10 8.21 -12.04 15.43
C LEU A 10 8.59 -10.65 14.92
N LEU A 11 8.78 -10.48 13.61
CA LEU A 11 8.97 -9.14 13.01
C LEU A 11 7.71 -8.27 13.12
N CYS A 12 6.52 -8.85 12.95
CA CYS A 12 5.26 -8.13 13.14
C CYS A 12 5.03 -7.69 14.60
N THR A 13 5.42 -8.50 15.59
CA THR A 13 5.22 -8.15 17.00
C THR A 13 6.19 -7.05 17.48
N ALA A 14 7.41 -6.99 16.96
CA ALA A 14 8.35 -5.91 17.26
C ALA A 14 7.92 -4.56 16.64
N CYS A 15 7.30 -4.58 15.44
CA CYS A 15 6.69 -3.38 14.83
C CYS A 15 5.41 -2.93 15.54
N ALA A 16 4.61 -3.86 16.06
CA ALA A 16 3.35 -3.54 16.74
C ALA A 16 3.57 -2.84 18.09
N ALA A 17 4.66 -3.13 18.80
CA ALA A 17 4.94 -2.53 20.10
C ALA A 17 5.27 -1.01 20.05
N ARG A 18 5.69 -0.49 18.88
CA ARG A 18 5.88 0.96 18.65
C ARG A 18 4.68 1.67 17.99
N ALA A 19 3.61 0.94 17.74
CA ALA A 19 2.47 1.42 16.94
C ALA A 19 1.52 2.39 17.67
N GLY A 20 1.75 2.69 18.95
CA GLY A 20 0.74 3.28 19.82
C GLY A 20 0.93 4.72 20.23
N GLU A 21 2.09 5.34 20.02
CA GLU A 21 2.29 6.73 20.46
C GLU A 21 2.18 7.70 19.27
N PRO A 22 1.36 8.77 19.38
CA PRO A 22 1.37 9.84 18.39
C PRO A 22 2.78 10.43 18.33
N GLU A 23 3.34 10.62 17.13
CA GLU A 23 4.60 11.32 16.96
C GLU A 23 4.34 12.82 17.13
N PRO A 24 4.61 13.40 18.30
CA PRO A 24 4.14 14.74 18.65
C PRO A 24 4.78 15.85 17.78
N ASN A 25 5.78 15.51 16.98
CA ASN A 25 6.55 16.49 16.19
C ASN A 25 6.55 16.20 14.67
N ARG A 26 5.63 15.38 14.17
CA ARG A 26 5.49 15.13 12.74
C ARG A 26 4.70 16.26 12.08
N ASP A 27 5.30 16.93 11.10
CA ASP A 27 4.60 17.89 10.25
C ASP A 27 3.57 17.20 9.35
N SER A 28 2.62 17.99 8.85
CA SER A 28 1.67 17.48 7.85
C SER A 28 2.42 17.10 6.57
N ARG A 29 1.88 16.13 5.84
CA ARG A 29 2.47 15.65 4.60
C ARG A 29 1.38 15.41 3.57
N LEU A 30 1.58 15.92 2.37
CA LEU A 30 0.79 15.58 1.20
C LEU A 30 1.70 14.88 0.19
N SER A 31 1.28 13.72 -0.31
CA SER A 31 2.06 12.95 -1.27
C SER A 31 1.22 12.60 -2.48
N LEU A 32 1.83 12.71 -3.66
CA LEU A 32 1.34 12.09 -4.88
C LEU A 32 1.90 10.67 -4.97
N VAL A 33 1.06 9.70 -5.32
CA VAL A 33 1.47 8.31 -5.53
C VAL A 33 1.15 7.91 -6.96
N PHE A 34 2.11 7.28 -7.64
CA PHE A 34 1.98 6.81 -9.00
C PHE A 34 2.47 5.36 -9.12
N GLY A 35 1.67 4.49 -9.74
CA GLY A 35 1.99 3.07 -9.95
C GLY A 35 1.87 2.68 -11.41
N PRO A 36 2.98 2.69 -12.16
CA PRO A 36 2.96 2.43 -13.61
C PRO A 36 2.88 0.96 -13.97
N TYR A 37 3.35 0.08 -13.08
CA TYR A 37 3.59 -1.31 -13.43
C TYR A 37 3.22 -2.28 -12.32
N VAL A 38 2.58 -3.40 -12.72
CA VAL A 38 2.30 -4.55 -11.87
C VAL A 38 2.89 -5.82 -12.47
N TYR A 39 3.64 -6.56 -11.67
CA TYR A 39 4.18 -7.87 -12.03
C TYR A 39 3.30 -8.98 -11.45
N HIS A 40 2.66 -9.77 -12.31
CA HIS A 40 1.85 -10.92 -11.89
C HIS A 40 2.71 -12.18 -11.74
N TYR A 41 2.55 -12.90 -10.64
CA TYR A 41 3.30 -14.15 -10.40
C TYR A 41 2.87 -15.27 -11.34
N TYR A 42 1.60 -15.23 -11.79
CA TYR A 42 1.03 -16.19 -12.73
C TYR A 42 0.60 -15.45 -13.98
N TYR A 43 1.13 -15.90 -15.12
CA TYR A 43 0.76 -15.32 -16.41
C TYR A 43 -0.70 -15.69 -16.76
N ASP A 44 -1.51 -14.69 -17.04
CA ASP A 44 -2.83 -14.82 -17.66
C ASP A 44 -2.92 -13.77 -18.78
N PRO A 45 -3.19 -14.16 -20.04
CA PRO A 45 -3.28 -13.20 -21.16
C PRO A 45 -4.40 -12.16 -21.00
N LYS A 46 -5.29 -12.34 -20.03
CA LYS A 46 -6.35 -11.37 -19.70
C LYS A 46 -5.88 -10.29 -18.73
N HIS A 47 -4.71 -10.45 -18.10
CA HIS A 47 -4.19 -9.46 -17.19
C HIS A 47 -3.53 -8.30 -17.93
N THR A 48 -3.77 -7.09 -17.45
CA THR A 48 -2.99 -5.92 -17.82
C THR A 48 -1.92 -5.65 -16.76
N ASP A 49 -0.70 -5.32 -17.22
CA ASP A 49 0.45 -5.03 -16.36
C ASP A 49 0.62 -3.52 -16.09
N THR A 50 -0.23 -2.68 -16.69
CA THR A 50 -0.17 -1.22 -16.57
C THR A 50 -1.41 -0.65 -15.89
N PRO A 51 -1.44 -0.64 -14.55
CA PRO A 51 -2.62 -0.19 -13.79
C PRO A 51 -2.83 1.32 -13.84
N TRP A 52 -1.82 2.10 -14.23
CA TRP A 52 -1.87 3.58 -14.22
C TRP A 52 -2.41 4.13 -12.91
N LEU A 53 -1.97 3.52 -11.79
CA LEU A 53 -2.40 3.94 -10.48
C LEU A 53 -1.95 5.38 -10.22
N THR A 54 -2.90 6.23 -9.85
CA THR A 54 -2.64 7.58 -9.39
C THR A 54 -3.42 7.82 -8.12
N GLY A 55 -2.76 8.35 -7.10
CA GLY A 55 -3.37 8.58 -5.80
C GLY A 55 -2.76 9.76 -5.06
N LEU A 56 -3.47 10.18 -4.04
CA LEU A 56 -3.02 11.18 -3.07
C LEU A 56 -3.03 10.54 -1.69
N GLU A 57 -2.04 10.90 -0.88
CA GLU A 57 -1.93 10.49 0.51
C GLU A 57 -1.67 11.71 1.38
N TRP A 58 -2.45 11.87 2.41
CA TRP A 58 -2.33 12.96 3.38
C TRP A 58 -2.02 12.42 4.76
N GLY A 59 -0.92 12.89 5.33
CA GLY A 59 -0.53 12.64 6.71
C GLY A 59 -0.80 13.89 7.54
N PRO A 60 -1.82 13.89 8.41
CA PRO A 60 -2.08 15.02 9.30
C PRO A 60 -0.93 15.24 10.29
N ARG A 61 -0.73 16.50 10.68
CA ARG A 61 0.27 16.86 11.70
C ARG A 61 0.03 16.08 12.99
N GLY A 62 1.09 15.52 13.56
CA GLY A 62 1.02 14.74 14.81
C GLY A 62 0.24 13.43 14.72
N SER A 63 -0.20 13.03 13.53
CA SER A 63 -0.89 11.76 13.32
C SER A 63 0.11 10.63 13.09
N TRP A 64 -0.16 9.48 13.67
CA TRP A 64 0.58 8.25 13.41
C TRP A 64 0.05 7.49 12.18
N VAL A 65 -1.04 7.95 11.58
CA VAL A 65 -1.71 7.36 10.41
C VAL A 65 -1.83 8.38 9.30
N ASP A 66 -1.57 7.95 8.08
CA ASP A 66 -1.85 8.67 6.86
C ASP A 66 -3.15 8.16 6.24
N TYR A 67 -3.84 8.99 5.49
CA TYR A 67 -5.05 8.66 4.74
C TYR A 67 -4.81 8.84 3.26
N GLY A 68 -5.27 7.92 2.44
CA GLY A 68 -5.05 7.98 1.02
C GLY A 68 -6.24 7.50 0.20
N ALA A 69 -6.23 7.93 -1.05
CA ALA A 69 -7.11 7.41 -2.08
C ALA A 69 -6.35 7.27 -3.39
N ALA A 70 -6.53 6.16 -4.07
CA ALA A 70 -5.92 5.86 -5.35
C ALA A 70 -6.98 5.39 -6.35
N TYR A 71 -6.87 5.90 -7.57
CA TYR A 71 -7.61 5.42 -8.74
C TYR A 71 -6.65 4.64 -9.63
N PHE A 72 -7.13 3.50 -10.18
CA PHE A 72 -6.34 2.66 -11.08
C PHE A 72 -7.24 1.79 -11.94
N ARG A 73 -6.64 1.19 -12.97
CA ARG A 73 -7.25 0.05 -13.66
C ARG A 73 -6.73 -1.24 -13.05
N ASN A 74 -7.64 -2.10 -12.60
CA ASN A 74 -7.25 -3.38 -12.04
C ASN A 74 -6.72 -4.34 -13.14
N SER A 75 -6.24 -5.51 -12.77
CA SER A 75 -5.66 -6.49 -13.69
C SER A 75 -6.60 -6.94 -14.82
N PHE A 76 -7.90 -6.69 -14.69
CA PHE A 76 -8.94 -7.00 -15.68
C PHE A 76 -9.45 -5.74 -16.40
N ASP A 77 -8.67 -4.68 -16.38
CA ASP A 77 -8.94 -3.38 -17.01
C ASP A 77 -10.24 -2.69 -16.52
N GLN A 78 -10.71 -3.05 -15.31
CA GLN A 78 -11.85 -2.37 -14.71
C GLN A 78 -11.38 -1.15 -13.88
N PRO A 79 -12.10 -0.01 -13.98
CA PRO A 79 -11.82 1.15 -13.14
C PRO A 79 -12.04 0.80 -11.67
N SER A 80 -11.06 1.12 -10.85
CA SER A 80 -11.02 0.75 -9.43
C SER A 80 -10.56 1.92 -8.58
N ILE A 81 -11.08 1.98 -7.35
CA ILE A 81 -10.73 2.98 -6.35
C ILE A 81 -10.38 2.26 -5.05
N TYR A 82 -9.28 2.66 -4.43
CA TYR A 82 -8.89 2.21 -3.12
C TYR A 82 -8.73 3.41 -2.19
N ALA A 83 -9.59 3.49 -1.17
CA ALA A 83 -9.44 4.46 -0.09
C ALA A 83 -8.89 3.74 1.13
N TYR A 84 -7.91 4.32 1.82
CA TYR A 84 -7.21 3.61 2.89
C TYR A 84 -6.67 4.54 3.98
N ALA A 85 -6.49 3.95 5.15
CA ALA A 85 -5.57 4.43 6.15
C ALA A 85 -4.25 3.67 6.01
N SER A 86 -3.12 4.33 6.26
CA SER A 86 -1.81 3.70 6.15
C SER A 86 -0.88 4.12 7.29
N LYS A 87 0.10 3.24 7.57
CA LYS A 87 1.22 3.55 8.45
C LYS A 87 2.52 3.12 7.81
N ARG A 88 3.56 3.94 7.98
CA ARG A 88 4.95 3.62 7.62
C ARG A 88 5.77 3.40 8.89
N TRP A 89 6.63 2.40 8.87
CA TRP A 89 7.61 2.12 9.91
C TRP A 89 8.99 2.14 9.25
N PHE A 90 9.79 3.13 9.58
CA PHE A 90 11.16 3.23 9.11
C PHE A 90 12.05 2.26 9.90
N VAL A 91 13.04 1.67 9.23
CA VAL A 91 14.01 0.75 9.86
C VAL A 91 14.93 1.52 10.80
N HIS A 92 15.20 2.80 10.48
CA HIS A 92 15.95 3.75 11.31
C HIS A 92 15.01 4.82 11.84
N ASP A 93 15.42 5.54 12.88
CA ASP A 93 14.59 6.58 13.53
C ASP A 93 14.45 7.86 12.67
N GLU A 94 15.10 7.93 11.52
CA GLU A 94 14.98 9.03 10.56
C GLU A 94 13.86 8.77 9.54
N PRO A 95 13.13 9.80 9.07
CA PRO A 95 12.04 9.66 8.10
C PRO A 95 12.55 9.41 6.67
N GLU A 96 13.74 8.87 6.53
CA GLU A 96 14.41 8.48 5.28
C GLU A 96 14.89 7.04 5.33
N GLY A 97 15.17 6.45 4.17
CA GLY A 97 15.66 5.09 4.07
C GLY A 97 14.56 4.06 3.88
N VAL A 98 14.86 2.83 4.30
CA VAL A 98 13.95 1.69 4.14
C VAL A 98 12.79 1.78 5.13
N TYR A 99 11.58 1.55 4.62
CA TYR A 99 10.37 1.49 5.45
C TYR A 99 9.46 0.33 5.04
N LEU A 100 8.75 -0.19 6.03
CA LEU A 100 7.57 -1.02 5.81
C LEU A 100 6.33 -0.12 5.80
N LYS A 101 5.37 -0.43 4.94
CA LYS A 101 4.08 0.25 4.90
C LYS A 101 2.96 -0.77 4.96
N LEU A 102 1.94 -0.47 5.72
CA LEU A 102 0.69 -1.20 5.72
C LEU A 102 -0.42 -0.23 5.37
N THR A 103 -1.28 -0.61 4.43
CA THR A 103 -2.50 0.11 4.11
C THR A 103 -3.71 -0.78 4.40
N ALA A 104 -4.80 -0.20 4.86
CA ALA A 104 -6.05 -0.91 5.09
C ALA A 104 -7.25 -0.03 4.75
N GLY A 105 -8.22 -0.59 4.02
CA GLY A 105 -9.43 0.16 3.66
C GLY A 105 -10.29 -0.49 2.58
N PRO A 106 -11.38 0.19 2.20
CA PRO A 106 -12.27 -0.27 1.16
C PRO A 106 -11.65 -0.13 -0.24
N LEU A 107 -11.78 -1.20 -1.01
CA LEU A 107 -11.42 -1.31 -2.41
C LEU A 107 -12.69 -1.58 -3.23
N TYR A 108 -12.95 -0.74 -4.23
CA TYR A 108 -14.05 -0.92 -5.16
C TYR A 108 -13.53 -1.07 -6.58
N GLY A 109 -14.08 -2.04 -7.36
CA GLY A 109 -13.76 -2.14 -8.79
C GLY A 109 -13.74 -3.54 -9.36
N TYR A 110 -13.54 -4.59 -8.58
CA TYR A 110 -13.57 -5.99 -9.04
C TYR A 110 -15.02 -6.48 -9.10
N ARG A 111 -15.67 -6.37 -10.26
CA ARG A 111 -17.10 -6.62 -10.45
C ARG A 111 -17.39 -7.79 -11.40
N GLY A 112 -18.58 -8.38 -11.24
CA GLY A 112 -19.09 -9.45 -12.12
C GLY A 112 -18.21 -10.71 -12.03
N PRO A 113 -17.66 -11.22 -13.14
CA PRO A 113 -16.90 -12.47 -13.14
C PRO A 113 -15.57 -12.38 -12.37
N TYR A 114 -15.20 -11.22 -11.86
CA TYR A 114 -13.94 -10.98 -11.15
C TYR A 114 -14.12 -10.69 -9.64
N GLU A 115 -15.32 -10.85 -9.12
CA GLU A 115 -15.59 -10.63 -7.70
C GLU A 115 -14.82 -11.59 -6.80
N ASP A 116 -14.59 -12.81 -7.25
CA ASP A 116 -13.84 -13.86 -6.54
C ASP A 116 -12.31 -13.61 -6.47
N LYS A 117 -11.81 -12.62 -7.21
CA LYS A 117 -10.37 -12.30 -7.27
C LYS A 117 -9.86 -11.52 -6.06
N VAL A 118 -10.75 -10.91 -5.30
CA VAL A 118 -10.42 -10.19 -4.07
C VAL A 118 -11.20 -10.81 -2.91
N PRO A 119 -10.53 -11.24 -1.83
CA PRO A 119 -11.21 -11.78 -0.65
C PRO A 119 -12.24 -10.79 -0.08
N PHE A 120 -13.35 -11.34 0.41
CA PHE A 120 -14.44 -10.56 1.02
C PHE A 120 -15.08 -9.52 0.11
N ASN A 121 -14.97 -9.71 -1.22
CA ASN A 121 -15.63 -8.86 -2.18
C ASN A 121 -17.14 -9.17 -2.22
N HIS A 122 -17.94 -8.10 -2.20
CA HIS A 122 -19.38 -8.18 -2.37
C HIS A 122 -19.86 -7.04 -3.28
N ASN A 123 -20.41 -7.40 -4.44
CA ASN A 123 -20.84 -6.42 -5.46
C ASN A 123 -19.76 -5.41 -5.89
N GLY A 124 -18.50 -5.86 -5.95
CA GLY A 124 -17.37 -5.03 -6.32
C GLY A 124 -16.72 -4.26 -5.16
N LEU A 125 -17.25 -4.31 -3.96
CA LEU A 125 -16.69 -3.71 -2.77
C LEU A 125 -16.01 -4.78 -1.90
N ALA A 126 -14.74 -4.57 -1.60
CA ALA A 126 -13.93 -5.44 -0.76
C ALA A 126 -13.21 -4.62 0.32
N TRP A 127 -12.77 -5.28 1.37
CA TRP A 127 -11.80 -4.72 2.32
C TRP A 127 -10.42 -5.29 2.00
N ALA A 128 -9.46 -4.40 1.80
CA ALA A 128 -8.10 -4.80 1.48
C ALA A 128 -7.14 -4.35 2.59
N ILE A 129 -6.19 -5.25 2.91
CA ILE A 129 -5.02 -4.97 3.76
C ILE A 129 -3.81 -5.29 2.92
N ILE A 130 -3.01 -4.27 2.62
CA ILE A 130 -1.95 -4.38 1.62
C ILE A 130 -0.63 -3.91 2.22
N PRO A 131 0.36 -4.83 2.39
CA PRO A 131 1.70 -4.50 2.83
C PRO A 131 2.57 -4.00 1.67
N GLY A 132 3.56 -3.21 1.99
CA GLY A 132 4.57 -2.73 1.06
C GLY A 132 5.92 -2.55 1.73
N LEU A 133 6.97 -2.61 0.91
CA LEU A 133 8.35 -2.31 1.29
C LEU A 133 8.83 -1.17 0.41
N GLY A 134 9.31 -0.10 1.01
CA GLY A 134 9.74 1.09 0.28
C GLY A 134 11.06 1.66 0.76
N TYR A 135 11.52 2.63 -0.01
CA TYR A 135 12.67 3.46 0.29
C TYR A 135 12.31 4.92 0.08
N GLN A 136 12.55 5.76 1.07
CA GLN A 136 12.35 7.21 1.04
C GLN A 136 13.70 7.90 0.88
N TYR A 137 13.78 8.81 -0.08
CA TYR A 137 14.92 9.68 -0.27
C TYR A 137 14.43 11.12 -0.48
N HIS A 138 14.60 11.96 0.53
CA HIS A 138 14.03 13.31 0.55
C HIS A 138 12.53 13.31 0.22
N ALA A 139 12.14 14.05 -0.82
CA ALA A 139 10.74 14.14 -1.28
C ALA A 139 10.28 12.93 -2.12
N PHE A 140 11.19 12.02 -2.50
CA PHE A 140 10.87 10.91 -3.39
C PHE A 140 10.83 9.58 -2.66
N SER A 141 9.91 8.71 -3.05
CA SER A 141 9.88 7.34 -2.58
C SER A 141 9.65 6.35 -3.71
N GLY A 142 10.21 5.16 -3.55
CA GLY A 142 9.91 3.98 -4.37
C GLY A 142 9.40 2.86 -3.48
N GLN A 143 8.39 2.12 -3.91
CA GLN A 143 7.80 1.07 -3.09
C GLN A 143 7.37 -0.13 -3.92
N LEU A 144 7.60 -1.32 -3.38
CA LEU A 144 7.03 -2.57 -3.81
C LEU A 144 5.82 -2.90 -2.94
N VAL A 145 4.67 -2.99 -3.54
CA VAL A 145 3.37 -3.28 -2.90
C VAL A 145 3.01 -4.73 -3.18
N PHE A 146 2.75 -5.50 -2.13
CA PHE A 146 2.47 -6.93 -2.23
C PHE A 146 0.96 -7.14 -2.33
N LEU A 147 0.47 -7.51 -3.50
CA LEU A 147 -0.94 -7.79 -3.77
C LEU A 147 -1.25 -9.27 -3.46
N GLY A 148 -0.99 -9.68 -2.22
CA GLY A 148 -1.15 -11.05 -1.76
C GLY A 148 -0.26 -12.03 -2.52
N GLY A 149 -0.80 -13.21 -2.86
CA GLY A 149 -0.12 -14.22 -3.67
C GLY A 149 -0.29 -14.02 -5.19
N ALA A 150 -0.82 -12.88 -5.63
CA ALA A 150 -1.15 -12.65 -7.04
C ALA A 150 -0.09 -11.83 -7.78
N ALA A 151 0.39 -10.74 -7.18
CA ALA A 151 1.22 -9.77 -7.90
C ALA A 151 2.06 -8.87 -7.00
N LEU A 152 3.04 -8.20 -7.60
CA LEU A 152 3.79 -7.07 -7.06
C LEU A 152 3.47 -5.82 -7.87
N LEU A 153 3.11 -4.73 -7.20
CA LEU A 153 2.91 -3.42 -7.81
C LEU A 153 4.09 -2.52 -7.45
N LEU A 154 4.71 -1.92 -8.47
CA LEU A 154 5.73 -0.89 -8.28
C LEU A 154 5.05 0.48 -8.22
N THR A 155 5.34 1.24 -7.15
CA THR A 155 4.85 2.61 -7.00
C THR A 155 5.97 3.59 -6.72
N PHE A 156 5.77 4.83 -7.12
CA PHE A 156 6.61 5.97 -6.82
C PHE A 156 5.78 7.02 -6.09
N GLY A 157 6.41 7.72 -5.16
CA GLY A 157 5.78 8.78 -4.40
C GLY A 157 6.59 10.08 -4.48
N TYR A 158 5.88 11.19 -4.38
CA TYR A 158 6.47 12.51 -4.23
C TYR A 158 5.75 13.26 -3.10
N ASP A 159 6.51 13.62 -2.09
CA ASP A 159 6.04 14.39 -0.93
C ASP A 159 6.18 15.89 -1.25
N PHE A 160 5.06 16.60 -1.26
CA PHE A 160 5.08 18.06 -1.50
C PHE A 160 5.69 18.79 -0.31
N PRO A 161 6.54 19.80 -0.54
CA PRO A 161 7.03 20.67 0.52
C PRO A 161 5.86 21.41 1.18
N GLN A 162 5.90 21.46 2.50
CA GLN A 162 4.87 22.12 3.33
C GLN A 162 5.47 23.33 4.05
#